data_e18168a86d73e99d5c39d261bceb5aef
#
_entry.id   e18168a86d73e99d5c39d261bceb5aef
#
_cell.length_a   1.000
_cell.length_b   1.000
_cell.length_c   1.000
_cell.angle_alpha   90.00
_cell.angle_beta   90.00
_cell.angle_gamma   90.00
#
_symmetry.space_group_name_H-M   'P 1'
#
loop_
_entity.id
_entity.type
_entity.pdbx_description
1 polymer ?
#
loop_
_entity_poly.entity_id
_entity_poly.type
_entity_poly.pdbx_seq_one_letter_code
_entity_poly.pdbx_strand_id
1 'polypeptide(L)'
;ENCQEPHKIVVDKEFDFPSFCFDMTTGIGKTRLMGACIYYLYKTKGYKHFFILCPGNTIYDKMRRETVPGHPKYMFKGLEAEMGRPKVYDGENYLSYPVRYVQNELQIEKTSEIQLFIFNISKIFTRGDLEFKFHKFNENLGGSFADVLRSFDDLVFCMDEAHRYYAPASKTAINYLNPVLGLEFTATPKSTNKNIIFHYGLEEGAGKFLKIPVVMGRTNTAGYSEDDIEEMKLKDGIKLHERRKAIVYKYCIDNGLEQVKPIVLVACKDTTHAKKIKEKIDSDAFFGGRYVGKVIEIDSSTRGEETEENIQKLLTIEQNTNPVEIVLHVYKLKEGWD
;
A
#
# COMPACT_ATOMS: atom_id res chain seq x y z
N GLU A 1 -20.64 -10.17 18.23
CA GLU A 1 -20.95 -11.61 18.37
C GLU A 1 -20.55 -12.39 17.11
N ASN A 2 -19.26 -12.39 16.75
CA ASN A 2 -18.67 -13.28 15.75
C ASN A 2 -17.26 -13.71 16.18
N CYS A 3 -17.05 -13.95 17.48
CA CYS A 3 -15.96 -14.79 17.95
C CYS A 3 -16.40 -16.23 17.75
N GLN A 4 -16.07 -16.79 16.59
CA GLN A 4 -16.06 -18.25 16.46
C GLN A 4 -15.06 -18.80 17.49
N GLU A 5 -15.35 -19.97 18.06
CA GLU A 5 -14.49 -20.65 19.04
C GLU A 5 -13.01 -20.60 18.60
N PRO A 6 -12.07 -20.58 19.56
CA PRO A 6 -10.65 -20.56 19.24
C PRO A 6 -10.33 -21.80 18.39
N HIS A 7 -10.41 -21.63 17.09
CA HIS A 7 -9.95 -22.67 16.18
C HIS A 7 -8.50 -22.97 16.55
N LYS A 8 -8.17 -24.25 16.63
CA LYS A 8 -6.79 -24.71 16.73
C LYS A 8 -6.02 -23.99 15.64
N ILE A 9 -5.29 -22.94 16.01
CA ILE A 9 -4.50 -22.15 15.07
C ILE A 9 -3.45 -23.11 14.53
N VAL A 10 -3.69 -23.65 13.35
CA VAL A 10 -2.69 -24.40 12.62
C VAL A 10 -1.74 -23.33 12.12
N VAL A 11 -0.58 -23.21 12.77
CA VAL A 11 0.50 -22.35 12.32
C VAL A 11 0.93 -22.88 10.96
N ASP A 12 0.45 -22.26 9.90
CA ASP A 12 0.91 -22.59 8.56
C ASP A 12 2.33 -22.07 8.43
N LYS A 13 3.25 -22.96 8.05
CA LYS A 13 4.67 -22.64 7.92
C LYS A 13 4.95 -21.98 6.56
N GLU A 14 4.23 -20.91 6.24
CA GLU A 14 4.62 -20.07 5.11
C GLU A 14 5.98 -19.41 5.35
N PHE A 15 6.28 -19.09 6.60
CA PHE A 15 7.57 -18.59 7.09
C PHE A 15 8.12 -19.52 8.17
N ASP A 16 9.39 -19.36 8.55
CA ASP A 16 10.04 -20.16 9.60
C ASP A 16 9.61 -19.71 11.02
N PHE A 17 8.77 -18.68 11.11
CA PHE A 17 8.21 -18.11 12.33
C PHE A 17 6.67 -18.11 12.30
N PRO A 18 5.99 -18.01 13.45
CA PRO A 18 4.54 -17.89 13.49
C PRO A 18 4.06 -16.63 12.77
N SER A 19 3.04 -16.75 11.92
CA SER A 19 2.40 -15.60 11.29
C SER A 19 0.88 -15.71 11.32
N PHE A 20 0.20 -14.56 11.39
CA PHE A 20 -1.25 -14.45 11.40
C PHE A 20 -1.72 -13.55 10.26
N CYS A 21 -2.67 -14.04 9.48
CA CYS A 21 -3.19 -13.34 8.32
C CYS A 21 -4.55 -12.70 8.61
N PHE A 22 -4.64 -11.41 8.29
CA PHE A 22 -5.86 -10.61 8.28
C PHE A 22 -6.29 -10.42 6.82
N ASP A 23 -7.29 -11.20 6.41
CA ASP A 23 -7.92 -11.09 5.09
C ASP A 23 -8.92 -9.95 5.11
N MET A 24 -8.52 -8.82 4.57
CA MET A 24 -9.34 -7.61 4.60
C MET A 24 -9.33 -6.93 3.24
N THR A 25 -10.51 -6.60 2.71
CA THR A 25 -10.61 -5.89 1.45
C THR A 25 -9.95 -4.50 1.49
N THR A 26 -9.62 -3.95 0.34
CA THR A 26 -9.00 -2.62 0.24
C THR A 26 -9.97 -1.53 0.72
N GLY A 27 -9.42 -0.48 1.36
CA GLY A 27 -10.20 0.70 1.78
C GLY A 27 -10.96 0.57 3.12
N ILE A 28 -10.86 -0.57 3.82
CA ILE A 28 -11.56 -0.78 5.12
C ILE A 28 -10.70 -0.54 6.37
N GLY A 29 -9.46 -0.07 6.18
CA GLY A 29 -8.62 0.33 7.30
C GLY A 29 -7.52 -0.66 7.70
N LYS A 30 -6.94 -1.44 6.77
CA LYS A 30 -5.79 -2.34 7.03
C LYS A 30 -4.68 -1.65 7.83
N THR A 31 -4.26 -0.45 7.42
CA THR A 31 -3.21 0.32 8.10
C THR A 31 -3.61 0.68 9.55
N ARG A 32 -4.88 1.00 9.79
CA ARG A 32 -5.37 1.28 11.16
C ARG A 32 -5.36 0.04 12.03
N LEU A 33 -5.76 -1.11 11.48
CA LEU A 33 -5.69 -2.39 12.20
C LEU A 33 -4.23 -2.76 12.50
N MET A 34 -3.31 -2.55 11.54
CA MET A 34 -1.87 -2.74 11.77
C MET A 34 -1.40 -1.91 12.97
N GLY A 35 -1.75 -0.62 13.02
CA GLY A 35 -1.43 0.24 14.16
C GLY A 35 -2.02 -0.27 15.49
N ALA A 36 -3.25 -0.76 15.47
CA ALA A 36 -3.89 -1.35 16.65
C ALA A 36 -3.20 -2.65 17.10
N CYS A 37 -2.76 -3.50 16.17
CA CYS A 37 -2.02 -4.73 16.48
C CYS A 37 -0.64 -4.40 17.08
N ILE A 38 0.08 -3.41 16.54
CA ILE A 38 1.35 -2.92 17.10
C ILE A 38 1.14 -2.44 18.53
N TYR A 39 0.13 -1.60 18.76
CA TYR A 39 -0.21 -1.13 20.11
C TYR A 39 -0.57 -2.27 21.06
N TYR A 40 -1.38 -3.23 20.60
CA TYR A 40 -1.76 -4.40 21.40
C TYR A 40 -0.55 -5.22 21.84
N LEU A 41 0.37 -5.52 20.92
CA LEU A 41 1.59 -6.28 21.21
C LEU A 41 2.53 -5.50 22.14
N TYR A 42 2.66 -4.19 21.94
CA TYR A 42 3.39 -3.34 22.86
C TYR A 42 2.82 -3.40 24.30
N LYS A 43 1.51 -3.26 24.45
CA LYS A 43 0.86 -3.25 25.76
C LYS A 43 0.87 -4.62 26.45
N THR A 44 0.65 -5.70 25.71
CA THR A 44 0.43 -7.03 26.28
C THR A 44 1.71 -7.87 26.38
N LYS A 45 2.65 -7.66 25.47
CA LYS A 45 3.91 -8.42 25.37
C LYS A 45 5.15 -7.58 25.65
N GLY A 46 5.02 -6.25 25.68
CA GLY A 46 6.16 -5.34 25.81
C GLY A 46 7.03 -5.25 24.55
N TYR A 47 6.54 -5.72 23.40
CA TYR A 47 7.28 -5.68 22.13
C TYR A 47 7.46 -4.23 21.66
N LYS A 48 8.63 -3.92 21.16
CA LYS A 48 9.02 -2.54 20.79
C LYS A 48 9.56 -2.41 19.37
N HIS A 49 10.00 -3.50 18.75
CA HIS A 49 10.62 -3.49 17.44
C HIS A 49 9.67 -4.05 16.38
N PHE A 50 9.16 -3.18 15.49
CA PHE A 50 8.20 -3.55 14.46
C PHE A 50 8.73 -3.19 13.09
N PHE A 51 8.78 -4.18 12.19
CA PHE A 51 9.23 -4.02 10.83
C PHE A 51 8.03 -4.00 9.88
N ILE A 52 7.75 -2.85 9.30
CA ILE A 52 6.66 -2.66 8.33
C ILE A 52 7.22 -2.86 6.93
N LEU A 53 6.80 -3.91 6.27
CA LEU A 53 7.21 -4.28 4.92
C LEU A 53 6.19 -3.84 3.90
N CYS A 54 6.63 -3.02 2.94
CA CYS A 54 5.80 -2.45 1.88
C CYS A 54 6.16 -3.06 0.51
N PRO A 55 5.17 -3.35 -0.37
CA PRO A 55 5.42 -4.03 -1.63
C PRO A 55 6.00 -3.13 -2.73
N GLY A 56 5.86 -1.82 -2.61
CA GLY A 56 6.31 -0.85 -3.61
C GLY A 56 6.53 0.55 -3.04
N ASN A 57 7.13 1.44 -3.84
CA ASN A 57 7.47 2.79 -3.39
C ASN A 57 6.23 3.63 -3.01
N THR A 58 5.16 3.56 -3.78
CA THR A 58 3.93 4.31 -3.49
C THR A 58 3.34 3.96 -2.13
N ILE A 59 3.27 2.66 -1.80
CA ILE A 59 2.79 2.20 -0.49
C ILE A 59 3.79 2.53 0.62
N TYR A 60 5.08 2.44 0.32
CA TYR A 60 6.14 2.85 1.25
C TYR A 60 6.01 4.34 1.63
N ASP A 61 5.85 5.24 0.65
CA ASP A 61 5.72 6.68 0.88
C ASP A 61 4.42 7.02 1.62
N LYS A 62 3.33 6.31 1.31
CA LYS A 62 2.07 6.40 2.04
C LYS A 62 2.27 5.99 3.50
N MET A 63 2.89 4.83 3.76
CA MET A 63 3.12 4.32 5.10
C MET A 63 3.98 5.27 5.94
N ARG A 64 5.04 5.82 5.37
CA ARG A 64 5.86 6.85 6.03
C ARG A 64 5.04 8.06 6.47
N ARG A 65 4.15 8.57 5.61
CA ARG A 65 3.28 9.71 5.95
C ARG A 65 2.25 9.36 7.01
N GLU A 66 1.66 8.18 6.94
CA GLU A 66 0.65 7.73 7.91
C GLU A 66 1.24 7.40 9.29
N THR A 67 2.57 7.34 9.43
CA THR A 67 3.26 7.26 10.73
C THR A 67 3.66 8.62 11.32
N VAL A 68 3.42 9.72 10.60
CA VAL A 68 3.72 11.07 11.10
C VAL A 68 2.54 11.59 11.95
N PRO A 69 2.77 11.97 13.23
CA PRO A 69 1.73 12.55 14.07
C PRO A 69 1.11 13.80 13.44
N GLY A 70 -0.21 13.91 13.51
CA GLY A 70 -0.97 15.02 12.92
C GLY A 70 -1.42 14.76 11.47
N HIS A 71 -0.94 13.71 10.81
CA HIS A 71 -1.47 13.32 9.52
C HIS A 71 -2.94 12.89 9.64
N PRO A 72 -3.85 13.27 8.73
CA PRO A 72 -5.28 12.90 8.82
C PRO A 72 -5.52 11.39 8.93
N LYS A 73 -4.69 10.59 8.26
CA LYS A 73 -4.71 9.13 8.29
C LYS A 73 -3.63 8.53 9.23
N TYR A 74 -3.23 9.26 10.27
CA TYR A 74 -2.22 8.77 11.23
C TYR A 74 -2.61 7.42 11.80
N MET A 75 -1.75 6.40 11.64
CA MET A 75 -2.10 5.01 11.94
C MET A 75 -2.37 4.75 13.44
N PHE A 76 -1.82 5.56 14.35
CA PHE A 76 -2.00 5.44 15.80
C PHE A 76 -2.95 6.49 16.37
N LYS A 77 -3.77 7.14 15.55
CA LYS A 77 -4.70 8.18 16.01
C LYS A 77 -5.61 7.67 17.13
N GLY A 78 -5.57 8.34 18.27
CA GLY A 78 -6.32 7.99 19.48
C GLY A 78 -5.58 7.02 20.43
N LEU A 79 -4.35 6.62 20.09
CA LEU A 79 -3.51 5.73 20.92
C LEU A 79 -2.29 6.47 21.48
N GLU A 80 -2.06 7.71 21.06
CA GLU A 80 -0.84 8.49 21.34
C GLU A 80 -0.60 8.73 22.84
N ALA A 81 -1.69 8.93 23.59
CA ALA A 81 -1.59 9.18 25.03
C ALA A 81 -0.99 8.00 25.80
N GLU A 82 -1.17 6.79 25.30
CA GLU A 82 -0.76 5.57 25.99
C GLU A 82 0.53 4.95 25.48
N MET A 83 0.86 5.17 24.20
CA MET A 83 2.04 4.56 23.58
C MET A 83 3.18 5.54 23.30
N GLY A 84 2.93 6.84 23.47
CA GLY A 84 3.87 7.87 23.06
C GLY A 84 3.98 7.98 21.52
N ARG A 85 5.09 8.56 21.07
CA ARG A 85 5.38 8.69 19.64
C ARG A 85 6.39 7.65 19.22
N PRO A 86 6.04 6.72 18.34
CA PRO A 86 6.99 5.76 17.81
C PRO A 86 8.15 6.45 17.10
N LYS A 87 9.35 5.91 17.27
CA LYS A 87 10.52 6.33 16.52
C LYS A 87 10.56 5.59 15.19
N VAL A 88 10.66 6.33 14.09
CA VAL A 88 10.61 5.76 12.74
C VAL A 88 12.00 5.73 12.13
N TYR A 89 12.38 4.55 11.65
CA TYR A 89 13.58 4.31 10.85
C TYR A 89 13.18 3.82 9.47
N ASP A 90 13.71 4.43 8.44
CA ASP A 90 13.36 4.16 7.06
C ASP A 90 14.60 4.15 6.14
N GLY A 91 14.40 4.08 4.84
CA GLY A 91 15.50 4.04 3.87
C GLY A 91 16.43 5.24 3.85
N GLU A 92 16.07 6.34 4.50
CA GLU A 92 16.88 7.57 4.56
C GLU A 92 17.70 7.66 5.84
N ASN A 93 17.18 7.16 6.97
CA ASN A 93 17.78 7.36 8.28
C ASN A 93 18.21 6.08 9.03
N TYR A 94 17.96 4.88 8.49
CA TYR A 94 18.24 3.62 9.21
C TYR A 94 19.70 3.43 9.62
N LEU A 95 20.65 4.05 8.90
CA LEU A 95 22.08 4.02 9.26
C LEU A 95 22.42 4.87 10.49
N SER A 96 21.50 5.70 10.94
CA SER A 96 21.63 6.46 12.19
C SER A 96 21.09 5.70 13.41
N TYR A 97 20.74 4.42 13.26
CA TYR A 97 20.27 3.61 14.37
C TYR A 97 21.37 3.52 15.46
N PRO A 98 21.05 3.81 16.73
CA PRO A 98 22.06 3.80 17.78
C PRO A 98 22.47 2.37 18.14
N VAL A 99 23.71 2.03 17.87
CA VAL A 99 24.34 0.76 18.24
C VAL A 99 25.59 1.00 19.06
N ARG A 100 25.90 0.07 19.95
CA ARG A 100 27.16 0.02 20.67
C ARG A 100 27.78 -1.36 20.54
N TYR A 101 29.06 -1.40 20.38
CA TYR A 101 29.83 -2.64 20.44
C TYR A 101 30.67 -2.66 21.73
N VAL A 102 30.50 -3.68 22.53
CA VAL A 102 31.27 -3.91 23.73
C VAL A 102 31.95 -5.28 23.57
N GLN A 103 33.26 -5.31 23.60
CA GLN A 103 34.05 -6.55 23.43
C GLN A 103 33.73 -7.33 22.15
N ASN A 104 33.48 -6.63 21.04
CA ASN A 104 33.04 -7.16 19.75
C ASN A 104 31.61 -7.77 19.73
N GLU A 105 30.85 -7.61 20.78
CA GLU A 105 29.45 -7.99 20.82
C GLU A 105 28.53 -6.77 20.56
N LEU A 106 27.55 -6.93 19.70
CA LEU A 106 26.54 -5.91 19.44
C LEU A 106 25.64 -5.75 20.67
N GLN A 107 25.66 -4.58 21.26
CA GLN A 107 24.76 -4.22 22.35
C GLN A 107 23.80 -3.13 21.88
N ILE A 108 22.51 -3.40 22.02
CA ILE A 108 21.45 -2.45 21.71
C ILE A 108 20.93 -1.84 23.00
N GLU A 109 20.86 -0.52 23.04
CA GLU A 109 20.28 0.17 24.19
C GLU A 109 18.79 -0.19 24.32
N LYS A 110 18.39 -0.66 25.49
CA LYS A 110 16.97 -0.91 25.76
C LYS A 110 16.20 0.41 25.68
N THR A 111 15.32 0.49 24.69
CA THR A 111 14.42 1.64 24.54
C THR A 111 13.11 1.41 25.30
N SER A 112 12.49 2.50 25.76
CA SER A 112 11.11 2.48 26.25
C SER A 112 10.10 2.74 25.13
N GLU A 113 10.56 3.26 24.00
CA GLU A 113 9.73 3.70 22.88
C GLU A 113 9.54 2.58 21.85
N ILE A 114 8.41 2.61 21.18
CA ILE A 114 8.18 1.76 20.00
C ILE A 114 9.07 2.24 18.87
N GLN A 115 9.72 1.31 18.20
CA GLN A 115 10.54 1.56 17.02
C GLN A 115 9.92 0.90 15.79
N LEU A 116 9.68 1.70 14.76
CA LEU A 116 9.11 1.27 13.50
C LEU A 116 10.19 1.31 12.42
N PHE A 117 10.44 0.17 11.79
CA PHE A 117 11.34 0.05 10.65
C PHE A 117 10.49 -0.08 9.39
N ILE A 118 10.44 0.95 8.55
CA ILE A 118 9.57 0.98 7.37
C ILE A 118 10.42 0.83 6.12
N PHE A 119 10.21 -0.27 5.37
CA PHE A 119 11.02 -0.55 4.18
C PHE A 119 10.20 -1.19 3.07
N ASN A 120 10.63 -0.91 1.84
CA ASN A 120 10.19 -1.63 0.68
C ASN A 120 10.97 -2.96 0.56
N ILE A 121 10.30 -4.01 0.10
CA ILE A 121 10.91 -5.34 -0.13
C ILE A 121 12.19 -5.27 -0.99
N SER A 122 12.28 -4.34 -1.94
CA SER A 122 13.46 -4.15 -2.78
C SER A 122 14.72 -3.70 -2.02
N LYS A 123 14.59 -3.23 -0.78
CA LYS A 123 15.73 -2.87 0.10
C LYS A 123 16.28 -4.08 0.82
N ILE A 124 15.41 -5.06 1.12
CA ILE A 124 15.77 -6.32 1.79
C ILE A 124 16.25 -7.33 0.74
N PHE A 125 15.66 -7.30 -0.46
CA PHE A 125 15.89 -8.27 -1.53
C PHE A 125 16.26 -7.57 -2.83
N THR A 126 17.39 -7.99 -3.45
CA THR A 126 17.77 -7.61 -4.83
C THR A 126 17.86 -8.85 -5.70
N ARG A 127 17.41 -8.75 -6.96
CA ARG A 127 17.58 -9.83 -7.95
C ARG A 127 19.03 -9.85 -8.45
N GLY A 128 19.70 -11.00 -8.39
CA GLY A 128 21.07 -11.21 -8.88
C GLY A 128 22.12 -11.22 -7.76
N ASP A 129 23.42 -11.30 -8.15
CA ASP A 129 24.58 -11.43 -7.26
C ASP A 129 24.93 -10.15 -6.46
N LEU A 130 24.04 -9.15 -6.45
CA LEU A 130 24.22 -7.96 -5.64
C LEU A 130 23.90 -8.28 -4.17
N GLU A 131 24.90 -8.15 -3.31
CA GLU A 131 24.71 -8.22 -1.87
C GLU A 131 23.52 -7.34 -1.44
N PHE A 132 22.65 -7.91 -0.63
CA PHE A 132 21.52 -7.18 -0.05
C PHE A 132 22.04 -5.93 0.66
N LYS A 133 21.42 -4.79 0.42
CA LYS A 133 21.84 -3.53 1.05
C LYS A 133 21.92 -3.64 2.58
N PHE A 134 21.04 -4.42 3.18
CA PHE A 134 21.02 -4.67 4.61
C PHE A 134 22.16 -5.54 5.11
N HIS A 135 22.80 -6.33 4.25
CA HIS A 135 23.95 -7.19 4.59
C HIS A 135 25.30 -6.48 4.40
N LYS A 136 25.30 -5.31 3.77
CA LYS A 136 26.55 -4.56 3.62
C LYS A 136 27.01 -4.03 4.96
N PHE A 137 28.32 -4.22 5.22
CA PHE A 137 28.95 -3.60 6.37
C PHE A 137 28.84 -2.07 6.29
N ASN A 138 28.49 -1.45 7.40
CA ASN A 138 28.46 -0.01 7.55
C ASN A 138 29.25 0.41 8.79
N GLU A 139 30.17 1.35 8.64
CA GLU A 139 31.03 1.81 9.71
C GLU A 139 30.25 2.42 10.89
N ASN A 140 29.16 3.16 10.61
CA ASN A 140 28.33 3.77 11.64
C ASN A 140 27.62 2.73 12.51
N LEU A 141 27.28 1.58 11.92
CA LEU A 141 26.64 0.47 12.62
C LEU A 141 27.65 -0.53 13.18
N GLY A 142 28.92 -0.46 12.77
CA GLY A 142 29.95 -1.43 13.12
C GLY A 142 29.67 -2.85 12.62
N GLY A 143 28.70 -3.01 11.72
CA GLY A 143 28.22 -4.27 11.19
C GLY A 143 27.22 -4.04 10.08
N SER A 144 26.40 -5.05 9.76
CA SER A 144 25.29 -4.89 8.83
C SER A 144 24.00 -4.50 9.54
N PHE A 145 23.10 -3.80 8.85
CA PHE A 145 21.77 -3.50 9.42
C PHE A 145 20.92 -4.76 9.63
N ALA A 146 21.17 -5.78 8.83
CA ALA A 146 20.54 -7.09 9.02
C ALA A 146 20.94 -7.72 10.37
N ASP A 147 22.20 -7.59 10.79
CA ASP A 147 22.67 -8.08 12.09
C ASP A 147 21.99 -7.31 13.24
N VAL A 148 21.83 -6.00 13.09
CA VAL A 148 21.08 -5.17 14.05
C VAL A 148 19.64 -5.70 14.19
N LEU A 149 18.91 -5.92 13.09
CA LEU A 149 17.55 -6.41 13.13
C LEU A 149 17.44 -7.82 13.74
N ARG A 150 18.40 -8.69 13.43
CA ARG A 150 18.44 -10.06 13.96
C ARG A 150 18.75 -10.14 15.45
N SER A 151 19.36 -9.09 16.01
CA SER A 151 19.71 -9.06 17.43
C SER A 151 18.51 -8.72 18.33
N PHE A 152 17.35 -8.31 17.76
CA PHE A 152 16.15 -8.08 18.52
C PHE A 152 15.46 -9.40 18.87
N ASP A 153 15.13 -9.58 20.12
CA ASP A 153 14.38 -10.73 20.64
C ASP A 153 12.85 -10.55 20.56
N ASP A 154 12.41 -9.37 20.11
CA ASP A 154 11.00 -8.96 19.99
C ASP A 154 10.65 -8.38 18.61
N LEU A 155 11.41 -8.71 17.55
CA LEU A 155 11.15 -8.20 16.21
C LEU A 155 9.86 -8.79 15.64
N VAL A 156 8.88 -7.92 15.35
CA VAL A 156 7.61 -8.30 14.71
C VAL A 156 7.55 -7.76 13.29
N PHE A 157 7.25 -8.62 12.33
CA PHE A 157 7.01 -8.21 10.95
C PHE A 157 5.54 -7.86 10.74
N CYS A 158 5.26 -6.68 10.19
CA CYS A 158 3.96 -6.24 9.70
C CYS A 158 4.02 -6.15 8.17
N MET A 159 3.40 -7.10 7.48
CA MET A 159 3.52 -7.26 6.03
C MET A 159 2.26 -6.73 5.34
N ASP A 160 2.36 -5.56 4.72
CA ASP A 160 1.27 -5.03 3.89
C ASP A 160 1.27 -5.70 2.51
N GLU A 161 0.08 -6.04 2.01
CA GLU A 161 -0.13 -6.86 0.80
C GLU A 161 0.72 -8.15 0.81
N ALA A 162 0.59 -8.92 1.90
CA ALA A 162 1.43 -10.08 2.24
C ALA A 162 1.53 -11.13 1.12
N HIS A 163 0.49 -11.28 0.28
CA HIS A 163 0.49 -12.20 -0.86
C HIS A 163 1.68 -11.99 -1.82
N ARG A 164 2.33 -10.83 -1.80
CA ARG A 164 3.50 -10.51 -2.63
C ARG A 164 4.81 -11.09 -2.12
N TYR A 165 4.86 -11.56 -0.87
CA TYR A 165 6.10 -12.00 -0.22
C TYR A 165 6.27 -13.52 -0.17
N TYR A 166 5.34 -14.29 -0.71
CA TYR A 166 5.41 -15.76 -0.70
C TYR A 166 6.32 -16.37 -1.76
N ALA A 167 6.99 -15.56 -2.60
CA ALA A 167 8.02 -16.08 -3.49
C ALA A 167 9.23 -16.60 -2.68
N PRO A 168 9.88 -17.70 -3.10
CA PRO A 168 10.98 -18.31 -2.32
C PRO A 168 12.06 -17.34 -1.89
N ALA A 169 12.50 -16.46 -2.79
CA ALA A 169 13.54 -15.49 -2.51
C ALA A 169 13.11 -14.45 -1.45
N SER A 170 11.84 -13.99 -1.49
CA SER A 170 11.32 -13.08 -0.47
C SER A 170 11.21 -13.75 0.89
N LYS A 171 10.75 -15.01 0.92
CA LYS A 171 10.69 -15.82 2.15
C LYS A 171 12.08 -15.99 2.77
N THR A 172 13.08 -16.36 1.97
CA THR A 172 14.46 -16.51 2.45
C THR A 172 14.96 -15.20 3.09
N ALA A 173 14.73 -14.06 2.45
CA ALA A 173 15.17 -12.77 2.97
C ALA A 173 14.44 -12.37 4.27
N ILE A 174 13.15 -12.65 4.37
CA ILE A 174 12.36 -12.37 5.57
C ILE A 174 12.74 -13.32 6.71
N ASN A 175 12.85 -14.61 6.44
CA ASN A 175 13.25 -15.62 7.44
C ASN A 175 14.66 -15.34 7.98
N TYR A 176 15.58 -14.84 7.13
CA TYR A 176 16.94 -14.48 7.56
C TYR A 176 16.92 -13.47 8.73
N LEU A 177 15.97 -12.53 8.75
CA LEU A 177 15.88 -11.52 9.81
C LEU A 177 15.32 -12.08 11.13
N ASN A 178 14.86 -13.32 11.16
CA ASN A 178 14.46 -14.10 12.32
C ASN A 178 13.43 -13.39 13.25
N PRO A 179 12.29 -12.89 12.72
CA PRO A 179 11.28 -12.28 13.57
C PRO A 179 10.60 -13.30 14.49
N VAL A 180 10.12 -12.83 15.63
CA VAL A 180 9.35 -13.67 16.60
C VAL A 180 7.90 -13.88 16.16
N LEU A 181 7.38 -12.97 15.31
CA LEU A 181 5.98 -12.99 14.86
C LEU A 181 5.82 -12.24 13.54
N GLY A 182 4.94 -12.74 12.67
CA GLY A 182 4.45 -12.06 11.47
C GLY A 182 2.97 -11.70 11.58
N LEU A 183 2.63 -10.49 11.16
CA LEU A 183 1.27 -10.02 10.94
C LEU A 183 1.11 -9.72 9.45
N GLU A 184 0.27 -10.49 8.79
CA GLU A 184 0.04 -10.44 7.36
C GLU A 184 -1.27 -9.71 7.06
N PHE A 185 -1.24 -8.63 6.29
CA PHE A 185 -2.42 -7.87 5.87
C PHE A 185 -2.57 -7.98 4.37
N THR A 186 -3.69 -8.50 3.89
CA THR A 186 -3.94 -8.67 2.44
C THR A 186 -5.43 -8.70 2.14
N ALA A 187 -5.81 -8.25 0.94
CA ALA A 187 -7.16 -8.42 0.41
C ALA A 187 -7.30 -9.69 -0.45
N THR A 188 -6.21 -10.36 -0.74
CA THR A 188 -6.15 -11.50 -1.65
C THR A 188 -5.23 -12.59 -1.10
N PRO A 189 -5.58 -13.21 0.04
CA PRO A 189 -4.80 -14.32 0.55
C PRO A 189 -4.78 -15.47 -0.46
N LYS A 190 -3.76 -16.30 -0.42
CA LYS A 190 -3.76 -17.52 -1.22
C LYS A 190 -4.81 -18.50 -0.66
N SER A 191 -5.44 -19.25 -1.52
CA SER A 191 -6.40 -20.29 -1.12
C SER A 191 -5.81 -21.38 -0.22
N THR A 192 -4.47 -21.48 -0.19
CA THR A 192 -3.72 -22.42 0.66
C THR A 192 -3.39 -21.87 2.03
N ASN A 193 -3.58 -20.55 2.30
CA ASN A 193 -3.27 -19.96 3.60
C ASN A 193 -4.19 -20.53 4.68
N LYS A 194 -3.58 -21.12 5.72
CA LYS A 194 -4.29 -21.66 6.88
C LYS A 194 -4.19 -20.81 8.14
N ASN A 195 -3.41 -19.74 8.07
CA ASN A 195 -3.14 -18.81 9.16
C ASN A 195 -4.06 -17.59 9.17
N ILE A 196 -5.18 -17.63 8.42
CA ILE A 196 -6.18 -16.55 8.41
C ILE A 196 -6.94 -16.59 9.72
N ILE A 197 -6.76 -15.56 10.54
CA ILE A 197 -7.43 -15.43 11.86
C ILE A 197 -8.58 -14.43 11.84
N PHE A 198 -8.66 -13.60 10.80
CA PHE A 198 -9.70 -12.59 10.63
C PHE A 198 -10.02 -12.41 9.16
N HIS A 199 -11.30 -12.40 8.84
CA HIS A 199 -11.81 -12.13 7.49
C HIS A 199 -12.80 -10.98 7.54
N TYR A 200 -12.62 -10.00 6.65
CA TYR A 200 -13.57 -8.92 6.42
C TYR A 200 -13.55 -8.54 4.93
N GLY A 201 -14.43 -9.18 4.19
CA GLY A 201 -14.46 -9.09 2.73
C GLY A 201 -15.22 -7.87 2.21
N LEU A 202 -15.36 -7.83 0.89
CA LEU A 202 -16.09 -6.76 0.21
C LEU A 202 -17.58 -6.77 0.58
N GLU A 203 -18.16 -7.94 0.80
CA GLU A 203 -19.59 -8.09 1.14
C GLU A 203 -19.89 -7.46 2.49
N GLU A 204 -19.06 -7.73 3.49
CA GLU A 204 -19.23 -7.18 4.84
C GLU A 204 -19.02 -5.66 4.88
N GLY A 205 -18.10 -5.15 4.04
CA GLY A 205 -17.73 -3.74 3.97
C GLY A 205 -18.68 -2.88 3.16
N ALA A 206 -19.39 -3.49 2.18
CA ALA A 206 -20.24 -2.76 1.25
C ALA A 206 -21.43 -2.09 1.96
N GLY A 207 -21.62 -0.81 1.69
CA GLY A 207 -22.67 0.00 2.31
C GLY A 207 -22.38 0.43 3.76
N LYS A 208 -21.31 -0.04 4.39
CA LYS A 208 -20.84 0.38 5.73
C LYS A 208 -19.61 1.27 5.63
N PHE A 209 -18.50 0.70 5.23
CA PHE A 209 -17.21 1.39 5.07
C PHE A 209 -16.86 1.65 3.60
N LEU A 210 -17.39 0.82 2.71
CA LEU A 210 -17.18 0.91 1.28
C LEU A 210 -18.48 1.32 0.58
N LYS A 211 -18.37 2.13 -0.45
CA LYS A 211 -19.49 2.42 -1.34
C LYS A 211 -19.83 1.17 -2.13
N ILE A 212 -21.14 0.92 -2.29
CA ILE A 212 -21.61 -0.15 -3.16
C ILE A 212 -21.21 0.20 -4.60
N PRO A 213 -20.41 -0.64 -5.29
CA PRO A 213 -20.03 -0.38 -6.66
C PRO A 213 -21.27 -0.53 -7.58
N VAL A 214 -21.41 0.41 -8.51
CA VAL A 214 -22.41 0.30 -9.57
C VAL A 214 -21.70 -0.19 -10.82
N VAL A 215 -22.01 -1.41 -11.26
CA VAL A 215 -21.46 -1.99 -12.48
C VAL A 215 -22.40 -1.68 -13.64
N MET A 216 -21.87 -0.99 -14.65
CA MET A 216 -22.59 -0.68 -15.88
C MET A 216 -21.93 -1.40 -17.04
N GLY A 217 -22.66 -2.31 -17.65
CA GLY A 217 -22.22 -3.06 -18.82
C GLY A 217 -23.19 -2.87 -20.00
N ARG A 218 -22.69 -3.18 -21.19
CA ARG A 218 -23.54 -3.28 -22.39
C ARG A 218 -23.82 -4.75 -22.69
N THR A 219 -25.08 -5.09 -22.86
CA THR A 219 -25.53 -6.46 -23.10
C THR A 219 -25.62 -6.83 -24.58
N ASN A 220 -25.76 -5.84 -25.46
CA ASN A 220 -25.90 -6.09 -26.90
C ASN A 220 -24.69 -5.47 -27.65
N THR A 221 -23.67 -6.29 -27.87
CA THR A 221 -22.44 -5.91 -28.59
C THR A 221 -22.28 -6.67 -29.92
N ALA A 222 -23.29 -7.41 -30.34
CA ALA A 222 -23.24 -8.14 -31.61
C ALA A 222 -23.09 -7.18 -32.79
N GLY A 223 -22.13 -7.45 -33.69
CA GLY A 223 -21.86 -6.65 -34.87
C GLY A 223 -20.88 -5.47 -34.67
N TYR A 224 -20.36 -5.24 -33.47
CA TYR A 224 -19.35 -4.23 -33.22
C TYR A 224 -17.96 -4.87 -33.09
N SER A 225 -16.95 -4.18 -33.62
CA SER A 225 -15.54 -4.57 -33.39
C SER A 225 -15.11 -4.35 -31.93
N GLU A 226 -14.02 -4.97 -31.48
CA GLU A 226 -13.46 -4.71 -30.15
C GLU A 226 -13.11 -3.22 -29.96
N ASP A 227 -12.57 -2.57 -30.98
CA ASP A 227 -12.23 -1.14 -30.95
C ASP A 227 -13.49 -0.26 -30.81
N ASP A 228 -14.60 -0.60 -31.48
CA ASP A 228 -15.86 0.12 -31.31
C ASP A 228 -16.44 -0.03 -29.91
N ILE A 229 -16.38 -1.25 -29.37
CA ILE A 229 -16.85 -1.53 -27.99
C ILE A 229 -15.98 -0.76 -26.97
N GLU A 230 -14.68 -0.72 -27.19
CA GLU A 230 -13.74 0.02 -26.31
C GLU A 230 -14.05 1.52 -26.36
N GLU A 231 -14.24 2.08 -27.54
CA GLU A 231 -14.59 3.49 -27.70
C GLU A 231 -15.94 3.84 -27.05
N MET A 232 -16.93 2.98 -27.22
CA MET A 232 -18.23 3.14 -26.55
C MET A 232 -18.09 3.12 -25.03
N LYS A 233 -17.33 2.18 -24.45
CA LYS A 233 -17.09 2.11 -23.01
C LYS A 233 -16.39 3.37 -22.51
N LEU A 234 -15.37 3.84 -23.22
CA LEU A 234 -14.66 5.06 -22.86
C LEU A 234 -15.58 6.28 -22.87
N LYS A 235 -16.37 6.45 -23.93
CA LYS A 235 -17.36 7.55 -24.06
C LYS A 235 -18.44 7.46 -22.96
N ASP A 236 -18.92 6.27 -22.63
CA ASP A 236 -19.88 6.08 -21.54
C ASP A 236 -19.28 6.44 -20.18
N GLY A 237 -18.05 6.01 -19.92
CA GLY A 237 -17.30 6.37 -18.69
C GLY A 237 -17.17 7.88 -18.53
N ILE A 238 -16.82 8.59 -19.62
CA ILE A 238 -16.70 10.05 -19.60
C ILE A 238 -18.06 10.74 -19.38
N LYS A 239 -19.15 10.26 -19.99
CA LYS A 239 -20.50 10.81 -19.75
C LYS A 239 -20.91 10.64 -18.28
N LEU A 240 -20.60 9.48 -17.69
CA LEU A 240 -20.84 9.24 -16.26
C LEU A 240 -20.00 10.16 -15.38
N HIS A 241 -18.73 10.37 -15.74
CA HIS A 241 -17.85 11.30 -15.05
C HIS A 241 -18.40 12.73 -15.06
N GLU A 242 -18.82 13.26 -16.21
CA GLU A 242 -19.40 14.60 -16.30
C GLU A 242 -20.68 14.71 -15.43
N ARG A 243 -21.55 13.72 -15.50
CA ARG A 243 -22.73 13.68 -14.62
C ARG A 243 -22.36 13.66 -13.15
N ARG A 244 -21.33 12.87 -12.77
CA ARG A 244 -20.88 12.77 -11.39
C ARG A 244 -20.26 14.07 -10.91
N LYS A 245 -19.48 14.76 -11.73
CA LYS A 245 -18.95 16.09 -11.43
C LYS A 245 -20.07 17.07 -11.07
N ALA A 246 -21.10 17.14 -11.89
CA ALA A 246 -22.23 18.05 -11.64
C ALA A 246 -22.96 17.73 -10.32
N ILE A 247 -23.19 16.43 -10.04
CA ILE A 247 -23.85 15.98 -8.79
C ILE A 247 -22.98 16.31 -7.56
N VAL A 248 -21.69 16.01 -7.61
CA VAL A 248 -20.78 16.26 -6.49
C VAL A 248 -20.62 17.75 -6.26
N TYR A 249 -20.45 18.53 -7.33
CA TYR A 249 -20.37 19.99 -7.24
C TYR A 249 -21.59 20.58 -6.52
N LYS A 250 -22.79 20.22 -6.97
CA LYS A 250 -24.02 20.67 -6.33
C LYS A 250 -24.10 20.25 -4.86
N TYR A 251 -23.80 18.99 -4.56
CA TYR A 251 -23.83 18.47 -3.19
C TYR A 251 -22.88 19.24 -2.25
N CYS A 252 -21.66 19.52 -2.72
CA CYS A 252 -20.69 20.29 -1.92
C CYS A 252 -21.20 21.71 -1.63
N ILE A 253 -21.78 22.39 -2.64
CA ILE A 253 -22.36 23.74 -2.44
C ILE A 253 -23.54 23.69 -1.44
N ASP A 254 -24.49 22.77 -1.67
CA ASP A 254 -25.71 22.68 -0.87
C ASP A 254 -25.40 22.36 0.63
N ASN A 255 -24.26 21.75 0.92
CA ASN A 255 -23.84 21.35 2.26
C ASN A 255 -22.65 22.17 2.82
N GLY A 256 -22.19 23.20 2.13
CA GLY A 256 -21.04 24.02 2.57
C GLY A 256 -19.74 23.24 2.71
N LEU A 257 -19.54 22.19 1.88
CA LEU A 257 -18.36 21.34 1.90
C LEU A 257 -17.31 21.81 0.89
N GLU A 258 -16.05 21.47 1.16
CA GLU A 258 -14.98 21.63 0.19
C GLU A 258 -15.28 20.83 -1.08
N GLN A 259 -14.94 21.41 -2.24
CA GLN A 259 -15.15 20.78 -3.53
C GLN A 259 -14.30 19.51 -3.68
N VAL A 260 -14.96 18.39 -3.94
CA VAL A 260 -14.31 17.11 -4.25
C VAL A 260 -14.24 16.94 -5.76
N LYS A 261 -13.07 16.59 -6.27
CA LYS A 261 -12.81 16.39 -7.69
C LYS A 261 -12.96 14.90 -8.05
N PRO A 262 -13.98 14.50 -8.81
CA PRO A 262 -14.07 13.15 -9.36
C PRO A 262 -12.99 12.90 -10.41
N ILE A 263 -12.46 11.68 -10.45
CA ILE A 263 -11.39 11.25 -11.35
C ILE A 263 -11.85 9.98 -12.07
N VAL A 264 -11.46 9.84 -13.33
CA VAL A 264 -11.68 8.61 -14.13
C VAL A 264 -10.41 7.77 -14.11
N LEU A 265 -10.55 6.52 -13.72
CA LEU A 265 -9.51 5.51 -13.82
C LEU A 265 -9.79 4.61 -15.04
N VAL A 266 -8.82 4.50 -15.93
CA VAL A 266 -8.87 3.61 -17.11
C VAL A 266 -7.78 2.56 -16.97
N ALA A 267 -8.17 1.31 -16.81
CA ALA A 267 -7.25 0.18 -16.80
C ALA A 267 -6.90 -0.23 -18.24
N CYS A 268 -5.64 -0.11 -18.61
CA CYS A 268 -5.11 -0.46 -19.92
C CYS A 268 -4.44 -1.83 -19.90
N LYS A 269 -4.47 -2.56 -21.02
CA LYS A 269 -3.88 -3.90 -21.18
C LYS A 269 -2.35 -3.84 -21.04
N ASP A 270 -1.74 -2.87 -21.71
CA ASP A 270 -0.30 -2.62 -21.76
C ASP A 270 -0.01 -1.13 -22.08
N THR A 271 1.24 -0.77 -22.13
CA THR A 271 1.69 0.62 -22.40
C THR A 271 1.34 1.09 -23.80
N THR A 272 1.34 0.20 -24.80
CA THR A 272 0.94 0.54 -26.18
C THR A 272 -0.54 0.89 -26.23
N HIS A 273 -1.36 0.09 -25.54
CA HIS A 273 -2.78 0.37 -25.41
C HIS A 273 -3.05 1.68 -24.66
N ALA A 274 -2.32 1.96 -23.59
CA ALA A 274 -2.44 3.23 -22.87
C ALA A 274 -2.14 4.44 -23.76
N LYS A 275 -1.07 4.38 -24.56
CA LYS A 275 -0.74 5.42 -25.55
C LYS A 275 -1.84 5.63 -26.58
N LYS A 276 -2.38 4.55 -27.16
CA LYS A 276 -3.51 4.61 -28.11
C LYS A 276 -4.74 5.31 -27.50
N ILE A 277 -5.09 4.96 -26.27
CA ILE A 277 -6.22 5.58 -25.55
C ILE A 277 -5.91 7.05 -25.24
N LYS A 278 -4.69 7.36 -24.82
CA LYS A 278 -4.26 8.74 -24.55
C LYS A 278 -4.36 9.63 -25.79
N GLU A 279 -3.81 9.19 -26.92
CA GLU A 279 -3.92 9.90 -28.21
C GLU A 279 -5.37 10.14 -28.60
N LYS A 280 -6.23 9.16 -28.39
CA LYS A 280 -7.68 9.29 -28.66
C LYS A 280 -8.31 10.37 -27.78
N ILE A 281 -8.01 10.38 -26.46
CA ILE A 281 -8.58 11.34 -25.51
C ILE A 281 -8.01 12.75 -25.73
N ASP A 282 -6.73 12.87 -26.07
CA ASP A 282 -6.05 14.14 -26.36
C ASP A 282 -6.40 14.71 -27.75
N SER A 283 -7.34 14.11 -28.48
CA SER A 283 -7.77 14.61 -29.79
C SER A 283 -8.97 15.56 -29.69
N ASP A 284 -9.04 16.52 -30.62
CA ASP A 284 -10.18 17.43 -30.74
C ASP A 284 -11.50 16.70 -31.08
N ALA A 285 -11.41 15.53 -31.69
CA ALA A 285 -12.59 14.69 -31.99
C ALA A 285 -13.21 14.09 -30.74
N PHE A 286 -12.47 13.97 -29.65
CA PHE A 286 -12.95 13.40 -28.41
C PHE A 286 -13.57 14.49 -27.52
N PHE A 287 -14.90 14.51 -27.43
CA PHE A 287 -15.67 15.51 -26.68
C PHE A 287 -15.28 16.98 -26.98
N GLY A 288 -14.92 17.26 -28.24
CA GLY A 288 -14.53 18.63 -28.66
C GLY A 288 -13.25 19.14 -28.00
N GLY A 289 -12.28 18.26 -27.76
CA GLY A 289 -10.98 18.61 -27.17
C GLY A 289 -11.01 18.94 -25.67
N ARG A 290 -12.14 18.71 -24.99
CA ARG A 290 -12.33 19.07 -23.55
C ARG A 290 -11.29 18.45 -22.65
N TYR A 291 -10.74 17.28 -22.98
CA TYR A 291 -9.83 16.50 -22.16
C TYR A 291 -8.37 16.58 -22.58
N VAL A 292 -8.06 17.40 -23.60
CA VAL A 292 -6.67 17.66 -24.03
C VAL A 292 -5.86 18.19 -22.85
N GLY A 293 -4.72 17.55 -22.57
CA GLY A 293 -3.85 17.88 -21.45
C GLY A 293 -4.37 17.52 -20.05
N LYS A 294 -5.52 16.82 -19.96
CA LYS A 294 -6.10 16.37 -18.66
C LYS A 294 -5.91 14.90 -18.38
N VAL A 295 -5.05 14.24 -19.13
CA VAL A 295 -4.78 12.80 -19.04
C VAL A 295 -3.36 12.56 -18.58
N ILE A 296 -3.18 11.70 -17.61
CA ILE A 296 -1.86 11.16 -17.27
C ILE A 296 -1.83 9.64 -17.49
N GLU A 297 -0.67 9.16 -17.90
CA GLU A 297 -0.36 7.75 -18.06
C GLU A 297 0.57 7.31 -16.92
N ILE A 298 0.27 6.16 -16.30
CA ILE A 298 1.05 5.59 -15.21
C ILE A 298 1.28 4.13 -15.50
N ASP A 299 2.53 3.77 -15.67
CA ASP A 299 2.92 2.38 -15.84
C ASP A 299 3.95 1.94 -14.79
N SER A 300 4.17 0.63 -14.69
CA SER A 300 5.11 0.02 -13.77
C SER A 300 6.52 -0.10 -14.34
N SER A 301 6.72 0.19 -15.63
CA SER A 301 7.98 -0.03 -16.34
C SER A 301 8.90 1.18 -16.30
N THR A 302 8.34 2.38 -16.07
CA THR A 302 9.10 3.63 -16.03
C THR A 302 9.98 3.68 -14.79
N ARG A 303 11.29 3.80 -14.97
CA ARG A 303 12.30 3.89 -13.90
C ARG A 303 12.95 5.28 -13.94
N GLY A 304 13.20 5.87 -12.75
CA GLY A 304 13.94 7.12 -12.60
C GLY A 304 13.08 8.35 -12.33
N GLU A 305 13.52 9.53 -12.75
CA GLU A 305 12.91 10.85 -12.47
C GLU A 305 11.46 10.98 -12.94
N GLU A 306 11.10 10.42 -14.10
CA GLU A 306 9.71 10.39 -14.58
C GLU A 306 8.76 9.67 -13.61
N THR A 307 9.26 8.66 -12.88
CA THR A 307 8.47 7.96 -11.88
C THR A 307 8.15 8.85 -10.68
N GLU A 308 9.11 9.65 -10.25
CA GLU A 308 8.94 10.60 -9.13
C GLU A 308 7.93 11.69 -9.50
N GLU A 309 8.06 12.29 -10.70
CA GLU A 309 7.13 13.31 -11.20
C GLU A 309 5.70 12.74 -11.33
N ASN A 310 5.55 11.53 -11.86
CA ASN A 310 4.24 10.88 -11.97
C ASN A 310 3.65 10.54 -10.60
N ILE A 311 4.45 10.13 -9.63
CA ILE A 311 4.02 9.94 -8.25
C ILE A 311 3.52 11.27 -7.66
N GLN A 312 4.26 12.36 -7.85
CA GLN A 312 3.86 13.68 -7.35
C GLN A 312 2.56 14.17 -8.02
N LYS A 313 2.41 13.96 -9.34
CA LYS A 313 1.16 14.26 -10.05
C LYS A 313 -0.02 13.46 -9.50
N LEU A 314 0.20 12.18 -9.17
CA LEU A 314 -0.81 11.33 -8.54
C LEU A 314 -1.20 11.83 -7.13
N LEU A 315 -0.22 12.17 -6.32
CA LEU A 315 -0.43 12.62 -4.95
C LEU A 315 -1.22 13.94 -4.86
N THR A 316 -1.17 14.75 -5.92
CA THR A 316 -1.87 16.03 -6.00
C THR A 316 -3.13 15.99 -6.84
N ILE A 317 -3.47 14.82 -7.43
CA ILE A 317 -4.54 14.72 -8.42
C ILE A 317 -5.92 15.08 -7.86
N GLU A 318 -6.15 14.85 -6.57
CA GLU A 318 -7.39 15.19 -5.89
C GLU A 318 -7.53 16.70 -5.63
N GLN A 319 -6.45 17.47 -5.75
CA GLN A 319 -6.48 18.91 -5.58
C GLN A 319 -7.16 19.58 -6.76
N ASN A 320 -8.04 20.54 -6.49
CA ASN A 320 -8.77 21.26 -7.54
C ASN A 320 -7.87 22.07 -8.47
N THR A 321 -6.66 22.40 -8.04
CA THR A 321 -5.63 23.09 -8.83
C THR A 321 -4.95 22.20 -9.87
N ASN A 322 -5.00 20.86 -9.70
CA ASN A 322 -4.44 19.93 -10.67
C ASN A 322 -5.43 19.73 -11.83
N PRO A 323 -5.04 19.98 -13.11
CA PRO A 323 -5.94 19.88 -14.25
C PRO A 323 -6.31 18.44 -14.63
N VAL A 324 -5.57 17.44 -14.17
CA VAL A 324 -5.76 16.03 -14.56
C VAL A 324 -7.10 15.52 -14.08
N GLU A 325 -7.89 14.94 -14.97
CA GLU A 325 -9.20 14.33 -14.69
C GLU A 325 -9.24 12.83 -15.04
N ILE A 326 -8.30 12.34 -15.84
CA ILE A 326 -8.26 10.96 -16.33
C ILE A 326 -6.88 10.36 -16.05
N VAL A 327 -6.85 9.19 -15.45
CA VAL A 327 -5.65 8.42 -15.20
C VAL A 327 -5.71 7.12 -15.99
N LEU A 328 -4.77 6.95 -16.92
CA LEU A 328 -4.55 5.68 -17.60
C LEU A 328 -3.53 4.90 -16.82
N HIS A 329 -3.83 3.66 -16.43
CA HIS A 329 -2.88 2.84 -15.69
C HIS A 329 -2.67 1.47 -16.31
N VAL A 330 -1.40 1.02 -16.30
CA VAL A 330 -0.99 -0.32 -16.71
C VAL A 330 -0.42 -1.02 -15.48
N TYR A 331 -1.14 -2.00 -14.94
CA TYR A 331 -0.76 -2.85 -13.80
C TYR A 331 -0.49 -2.16 -12.45
N LYS A 332 -0.35 -0.82 -12.38
CA LYS A 332 0.14 -0.12 -11.18
C LYS A 332 -0.92 0.09 -10.10
N LEU A 333 -2.20 0.19 -10.47
CA LEU A 333 -3.30 0.45 -9.54
C LEU A 333 -4.24 -0.76 -9.36
N LYS A 334 -3.71 -1.98 -9.53
CA LYS A 334 -4.47 -3.22 -9.38
C LYS A 334 -5.00 -3.46 -7.96
N GLU A 335 -4.36 -2.87 -6.97
CA GLU A 335 -4.66 -3.08 -5.55
C GLU A 335 -5.45 -1.93 -4.94
N GLY A 336 -5.97 -1.05 -5.77
CA GLY A 336 -6.79 0.07 -5.36
C GLY A 336 -6.03 1.39 -5.29
N TRP A 337 -6.80 2.43 -5.05
CA TRP A 337 -6.36 3.80 -4.86
C TRP A 337 -7.00 4.29 -3.56
N ASP A 338 -6.17 4.66 -2.59
CA ASP A 338 -6.58 5.29 -1.32
C ASP A 338 -6.12 6.75 -1.26
#